data_8b5dc2ec28d4d2b0987767a8bc8864fe
#
_entry.id   8b5dc2ec28d4d2b0987767a8bc8864fe
#
_cell.length_a   1.000
_cell.length_b   1.000
_cell.length_c   1.000
_cell.angle_alpha   90.00
_cell.angle_beta   90.00
_cell.angle_gamma   90.00
#
_symmetry.space_group_name_H-M   'P 1'
#
loop_
_entity.id
_entity.type
_entity.pdbx_description
1 polymer ?
#
loop_
_entity_poly.entity_id
_entity_poly.type
_entity_poly.pdbx_seq_one_letter_code
_entity_poly.pdbx_strand_id
1 'polypeptide(L)'
;MRKLTLALLLGTCAVLTACSSGQTASSETAAAVTEAASETASAENAGSNAEEEAAAETSEGTQVEGAEGQIPHTEVEIKYPAIIEVNEDVYANEPYKIAYANWNDENSISIIVRDSVLDACKYYGVECMVFDNKQDPNQAMTNCETAIQAGVDYYLNFNQDESINAAIAERLEQEGIPLISIQTKARDGIDPEYHIDNYKFGTLCGDLMVEEAAERWPGEQPILFVAGHPESGVNFIQRAEGCKDSVLSAMPETEVFEISTEGDPEVTRQRTTDFLTAHPEGKIMMWCHIDQNTMGMLAAVTAAGRLDDVIITSCGANPVIFEELKKEDSPVLGTVAQFSERFGWDLLPMAIEQLNDGTKPPLETVPPLDIITRDNLYTYYPDA
;
A
#
# COMPACT_ATOMS: atom_id res chain seq x y z
N MET A 1 -59.03 15.35 14.20
CA MET A 1 -59.28 16.77 14.49
C MET A 1 -58.46 17.19 15.69
N ARG A 2 -57.37 17.91 15.52
CA ARG A 2 -56.82 18.96 16.33
C ARG A 2 -55.54 19.44 15.67
N LYS A 3 -55.62 20.63 15.12
CA LYS A 3 -54.52 21.45 14.59
C LYS A 3 -53.82 22.13 15.78
N LEU A 4 -52.50 22.27 15.72
CA LEU A 4 -51.72 23.35 16.38
C LEU A 4 -50.44 23.50 15.57
N THR A 5 -50.34 24.45 14.82
CA THR A 5 -49.87 25.85 14.87
C THR A 5 -48.35 25.99 15.09
N LEU A 6 -47.73 26.44 14.01
CA LEU A 6 -46.40 26.94 13.75
C LEU A 6 -46.09 28.16 14.65
N ALA A 7 -44.90 28.24 15.20
CA ALA A 7 -44.34 29.50 15.71
C ALA A 7 -42.91 29.67 15.14
N LEU A 8 -42.83 30.60 14.21
CA LEU A 8 -41.62 31.20 13.65
C LEU A 8 -41.06 32.19 14.71
N LEU A 9 -39.78 32.13 15.02
CA LEU A 9 -39.07 33.21 15.70
C LEU A 9 -37.84 33.58 14.84
N LEU A 10 -37.95 34.66 14.14
CA LEU A 10 -36.88 35.46 13.54
C LEU A 10 -36.17 36.23 14.67
N GLY A 11 -34.86 36.13 14.71
CA GLY A 11 -33.98 36.96 15.53
C GLY A 11 -32.90 37.53 14.65
N THR A 12 -33.05 38.79 14.33
CA THR A 12 -32.15 39.63 13.52
C THR A 12 -31.09 40.28 14.38
N CYS A 13 -29.94 40.56 13.72
CA CYS A 13 -28.97 41.66 13.95
C CYS A 13 -27.92 41.46 15.03
N ALA A 14 -26.66 41.80 14.82
CA ALA A 14 -26.13 43.05 14.32
C ALA A 14 -24.65 42.91 13.93
N VAL A 15 -24.32 43.57 12.86
CA VAL A 15 -22.97 43.89 12.41
C VAL A 15 -22.38 44.99 13.32
N LEU A 16 -21.13 44.79 13.75
CA LEU A 16 -20.31 45.87 14.27
C LEU A 16 -18.92 45.82 13.59
N THR A 17 -18.77 46.71 12.66
CA THR A 17 -17.53 47.20 12.09
C THR A 17 -16.78 48.07 13.09
N ALA A 18 -15.49 47.83 13.29
CA ALA A 18 -14.58 48.83 13.82
C ALA A 18 -13.24 48.71 13.10
N CYS A 19 -13.00 49.72 12.25
CA CYS A 19 -11.68 50.08 11.72
C CYS A 19 -10.86 50.74 12.82
N SER A 20 -9.58 50.44 12.90
CA SER A 20 -8.57 51.41 13.30
C SER A 20 -7.21 51.05 12.71
N SER A 21 -6.71 51.99 11.97
CA SER A 21 -5.47 52.28 11.31
C SER A 21 -4.30 52.52 12.27
N GLY A 22 -3.07 52.26 11.78
CA GLY A 22 -1.81 52.76 12.35
C GLY A 22 -0.64 51.88 11.87
N GLN A 23 -0.05 52.13 10.89
CA GLN A 23 1.10 52.81 10.27
C GLN A 23 2.42 52.73 11.06
N THR A 24 3.42 52.26 10.25
CA THR A 24 4.88 52.59 10.15
C THR A 24 5.79 52.03 11.25
N ALA A 25 6.99 51.53 10.96
CA ALA A 25 8.02 51.94 9.97
C ALA A 25 9.10 50.83 9.80
N SER A 26 9.68 50.89 8.64
CA SER A 26 10.90 50.36 8.10
C SER A 26 12.15 50.38 8.99
N SER A 27 13.05 49.38 8.78
CA SER A 27 14.49 49.69 8.59
C SER A 27 15.16 48.57 7.79
N GLU A 28 15.65 48.95 6.63
CA GLU A 28 16.68 48.31 5.82
C GLU A 28 17.98 48.16 6.61
N THR A 29 18.74 47.11 6.35
CA THR A 29 20.18 47.23 6.19
C THR A 29 20.69 46.11 5.27
N ALA A 30 21.19 46.54 4.14
CA ALA A 30 21.97 45.74 3.20
C ALA A 30 23.46 45.93 3.53
N ALA A 31 24.27 44.90 3.27
CA ALA A 31 25.70 44.95 2.88
C ALA A 31 26.12 43.55 2.51
N ALA A 32 26.32 43.21 1.28
CA ALA A 32 27.43 43.49 0.38
C ALA A 32 28.60 42.52 0.52
N VAL A 33 28.67 41.62 -0.47
CA VAL A 33 29.77 41.27 -1.40
C VAL A 33 31.16 41.03 -0.82
N THR A 34 31.74 39.88 -1.13
CA THR A 34 33.08 39.82 -1.75
C THR A 34 33.26 38.51 -2.56
N GLU A 35 33.50 38.69 -3.85
CA GLU A 35 34.17 37.76 -4.76
C GLU A 35 35.63 37.59 -4.38
N ALA A 36 36.17 36.39 -4.63
CA ALA A 36 37.59 36.20 -4.97
C ALA A 36 37.72 34.98 -5.87
N ALA A 37 38.03 35.24 -7.11
CA ALA A 37 38.55 34.30 -8.10
C ALA A 37 40.10 34.28 -7.98
N SER A 38 40.71 33.14 -8.32
CA SER A 38 41.98 32.99 -9.08
C SER A 38 42.35 31.51 -9.04
N GLU A 39 42.40 30.91 -10.16
CA GLU A 39 43.45 30.70 -11.17
C GLU A 39 44.30 29.46 -10.97
N THR A 40 44.09 28.60 -11.93
CA THR A 40 45.02 27.75 -12.73
C THR A 40 46.32 27.22 -12.14
N ALA A 41 46.51 25.92 -12.30
CA ALA A 41 47.76 25.35 -12.81
C ALA A 41 47.54 23.96 -13.42
N SER A 42 47.81 23.90 -14.72
CA SER A 42 47.99 22.66 -15.49
C SER A 42 49.33 21.99 -15.11
N ALA A 43 49.34 20.66 -15.09
CA ALA A 43 50.56 19.89 -15.38
C ALA A 43 50.17 18.56 -16.03
N GLU A 44 50.55 18.48 -17.31
CA GLU A 44 50.63 17.21 -18.04
C GLU A 44 51.62 16.27 -17.37
N ASN A 45 51.33 14.98 -17.34
CA ASN A 45 52.34 14.01 -17.74
C ASN A 45 51.72 12.71 -18.23
N ALA A 46 52.35 12.22 -19.30
CA ALA A 46 51.97 11.14 -20.18
C ALA A 46 52.27 9.74 -19.60
N GLY A 47 51.46 8.80 -20.06
CA GLY A 47 51.95 7.48 -20.50
C GLY A 47 51.82 6.30 -19.58
N SER A 48 50.88 5.43 -19.85
CA SER A 48 51.18 4.08 -20.38
C SER A 48 49.88 3.29 -20.56
N ASN A 49 49.73 2.77 -21.79
CA ASN A 49 48.71 1.78 -22.15
C ASN A 49 48.90 0.52 -21.33
N ALA A 50 47.79 0.05 -20.74
CA ALA A 50 47.54 -1.37 -20.52
C ALA A 50 46.05 -1.57 -20.83
N GLU A 51 45.81 -2.12 -22.02
CA GLU A 51 44.54 -2.74 -22.39
C GLU A 51 44.34 -3.94 -21.46
N GLU A 52 43.39 -3.82 -20.52
CA GLU A 52 42.84 -4.96 -19.82
C GLU A 52 41.43 -5.15 -20.41
N GLU A 53 41.29 -6.06 -21.36
CA GLU A 53 40.04 -6.62 -21.85
C GLU A 53 39.32 -7.23 -20.65
N ALA A 54 38.38 -6.48 -20.09
CA ALA A 54 37.34 -7.05 -19.24
C ALA A 54 36.36 -7.79 -20.14
N ALA A 55 36.53 -9.10 -20.25
CA ALA A 55 35.55 -10.00 -20.83
C ALA A 55 34.23 -9.82 -20.05
N ALA A 56 33.27 -9.21 -20.70
CA ALA A 56 31.88 -9.27 -20.27
C ALA A 56 31.42 -10.72 -20.46
N GLU A 57 31.41 -11.51 -19.42
CA GLU A 57 30.65 -12.75 -19.38
C GLU A 57 29.16 -12.39 -19.52
N THR A 58 28.68 -12.44 -20.77
CA THR A 58 27.24 -12.54 -21.03
C THR A 58 26.83 -13.94 -20.60
N SER A 59 26.21 -14.04 -19.43
CA SER A 59 25.45 -15.23 -19.09
C SER A 59 24.32 -15.34 -20.13
N GLU A 60 24.49 -16.25 -21.08
CA GLU A 60 23.41 -16.70 -21.96
C GLU A 60 22.36 -17.39 -21.06
N GLY A 61 21.32 -16.65 -20.68
CA GLY A 61 20.13 -17.22 -20.05
C GLY A 61 19.48 -18.18 -21.03
N THR A 62 19.10 -19.35 -20.54
CA THR A 62 18.39 -20.35 -21.32
C THR A 62 17.03 -19.76 -21.70
N GLN A 63 16.83 -19.42 -22.98
CA GLN A 63 15.54 -19.00 -23.50
C GLN A 63 14.64 -20.23 -23.58
N VAL A 64 13.46 -20.15 -22.94
CA VAL A 64 12.38 -21.11 -23.13
C VAL A 64 11.69 -20.72 -24.44
N GLU A 65 11.82 -21.54 -25.49
CA GLU A 65 11.22 -21.28 -26.80
C GLU A 65 9.69 -21.36 -26.71
N GLY A 66 9.01 -20.24 -26.93
CA GLY A 66 7.58 -20.16 -27.21
C GLY A 66 7.25 -20.68 -28.62
N ALA A 67 5.95 -20.74 -28.96
CA ALA A 67 5.51 -21.09 -30.31
C ALA A 67 6.01 -20.04 -31.34
N GLU A 68 6.01 -20.41 -32.63
CA GLU A 68 6.47 -19.51 -33.72
C GLU A 68 5.66 -18.18 -33.70
N GLY A 69 6.33 -17.04 -33.50
CA GLY A 69 5.75 -15.71 -33.45
C GLY A 69 5.52 -15.17 -32.03
N GLN A 70 5.81 -15.93 -30.99
CA GLN A 70 5.70 -15.49 -29.60
C GLN A 70 7.05 -14.94 -29.08
N ILE A 71 6.98 -13.96 -28.18
CA ILE A 71 8.16 -13.44 -27.50
C ILE A 71 8.57 -14.43 -26.41
N PRO A 72 9.81 -14.95 -26.43
CA PRO A 72 10.26 -15.90 -25.42
C PRO A 72 10.33 -15.25 -24.03
N HIS A 73 10.06 -16.04 -23.00
CA HIS A 73 10.25 -15.59 -21.63
C HIS A 73 11.74 -15.30 -21.34
N THR A 74 11.97 -14.31 -20.49
CA THR A 74 13.30 -13.98 -19.99
C THR A 74 13.47 -14.52 -18.58
N GLU A 75 14.55 -15.18 -18.26
CA GLU A 75 14.84 -15.60 -16.90
C GLU A 75 14.89 -14.39 -15.95
N VAL A 76 14.12 -14.46 -14.87
CA VAL A 76 14.08 -13.47 -13.78
C VAL A 76 14.23 -14.22 -12.47
N GLU A 77 15.07 -13.74 -11.58
CA GLU A 77 15.16 -14.28 -10.22
C GLU A 77 13.89 -13.94 -9.45
N ILE A 78 13.11 -14.97 -9.10
CA ILE A 78 11.89 -14.82 -8.30
C ILE A 78 12.29 -14.82 -6.82
N LYS A 79 12.19 -13.65 -6.20
CA LYS A 79 12.62 -13.45 -4.82
C LYS A 79 11.75 -14.19 -3.79
N TYR A 80 10.46 -14.39 -4.08
CA TYR A 80 9.49 -15.02 -3.17
C TYR A 80 8.74 -16.16 -3.87
N PRO A 81 9.42 -17.27 -4.20
CA PRO A 81 8.84 -18.35 -5.03
C PRO A 81 7.66 -19.07 -4.38
N ALA A 82 7.52 -19.00 -3.04
CA ALA A 82 6.38 -19.59 -2.33
C ALA A 82 5.08 -18.77 -2.47
N ILE A 83 5.19 -17.51 -2.90
CA ILE A 83 4.08 -16.55 -3.02
C ILE A 83 3.67 -16.38 -4.48
N ILE A 84 4.62 -16.44 -5.39
CA ILE A 84 4.45 -16.07 -6.82
C ILE A 84 4.16 -17.33 -7.63
N GLU A 85 3.00 -17.34 -8.28
CA GLU A 85 2.63 -18.34 -9.28
C GLU A 85 2.84 -17.75 -10.67
N VAL A 86 3.85 -18.23 -11.39
CA VAL A 86 4.15 -17.78 -12.76
C VAL A 86 3.27 -18.53 -13.74
N ASN A 87 2.54 -17.81 -14.57
CA ASN A 87 1.80 -18.42 -15.68
C ASN A 87 2.74 -18.59 -16.90
N GLU A 88 3.42 -19.72 -16.94
CA GLU A 88 4.38 -20.05 -18.01
C GLU A 88 3.74 -20.30 -19.38
N ASP A 89 2.41 -20.48 -19.45
CA ASP A 89 1.69 -20.73 -20.69
C ASP A 89 1.30 -19.45 -21.44
N VAL A 90 1.42 -18.26 -20.79
CA VAL A 90 1.11 -16.97 -21.41
C VAL A 90 2.34 -16.37 -22.06
N TYR A 91 2.25 -16.01 -23.33
CA TYR A 91 3.30 -15.39 -24.13
C TYR A 91 2.77 -14.13 -24.80
N ALA A 92 3.57 -13.08 -24.88
CA ALA A 92 3.26 -11.90 -25.68
C ALA A 92 3.47 -12.24 -27.18
N ASN A 93 2.48 -11.91 -28.02
CA ASN A 93 2.60 -12.09 -29.48
C ASN A 93 3.36 -10.94 -30.16
N GLU A 94 3.45 -9.79 -29.49
CA GLU A 94 4.15 -8.59 -29.96
C GLU A 94 4.85 -7.89 -28.78
N PRO A 95 5.83 -7.00 -29.06
CA PRO A 95 6.52 -6.26 -27.99
C PRO A 95 5.60 -5.16 -27.43
N TYR A 96 4.57 -5.57 -26.70
CA TYR A 96 3.62 -4.66 -26.10
C TYR A 96 4.29 -3.67 -25.15
N LYS A 97 3.68 -2.48 -25.05
CA LYS A 97 4.07 -1.43 -24.12
C LYS A 97 2.97 -1.24 -23.08
N ILE A 98 3.27 -1.51 -21.81
CA ILE A 98 2.33 -1.44 -20.70
C ILE A 98 2.71 -0.25 -19.81
N ALA A 99 1.72 0.62 -19.51
CA ALA A 99 1.89 1.63 -18.48
C ALA A 99 1.51 1.06 -17.11
N TYR A 100 2.35 1.29 -16.11
CA TYR A 100 2.02 1.08 -14.70
C TYR A 100 2.04 2.42 -13.96
N ALA A 101 0.87 2.90 -13.56
CA ALA A 101 0.70 4.12 -12.79
C ALA A 101 0.62 3.78 -11.30
N ASN A 102 1.76 3.90 -10.62
CA ASN A 102 1.91 3.60 -9.20
C ASN A 102 1.24 4.66 -8.33
N TRP A 103 0.62 4.25 -7.23
CA TRP A 103 -0.01 5.17 -6.27
C TRP A 103 0.98 6.22 -5.74
N ASN A 104 2.15 5.77 -5.28
CA ASN A 104 3.32 6.60 -4.98
C ASN A 104 4.58 5.74 -4.85
N ASP A 105 5.75 6.36 -4.92
CA ASP A 105 7.05 5.70 -4.82
C ASP A 105 7.69 5.80 -3.41
N GLU A 106 6.92 6.24 -2.40
CA GLU A 106 7.39 6.40 -1.02
C GLU A 106 6.86 5.29 -0.09
N ASN A 107 5.67 4.77 -0.37
CA ASN A 107 5.04 3.71 0.40
C ASN A 107 5.66 2.34 0.08
N SER A 108 6.03 1.57 1.11
CA SER A 108 6.68 0.26 0.95
C SER A 108 5.85 -0.73 0.12
N ILE A 109 4.53 -0.78 0.33
CA ILE A 109 3.63 -1.66 -0.45
C ILE A 109 3.60 -1.25 -1.92
N SER A 110 3.50 0.05 -2.20
CA SER A 110 3.53 0.56 -3.57
C SER A 110 4.84 0.24 -4.29
N ILE A 111 5.97 0.29 -3.57
CA ILE A 111 7.29 -0.10 -4.09
C ILE A 111 7.32 -1.59 -4.41
N ILE A 112 6.83 -2.46 -3.50
CA ILE A 112 6.78 -3.92 -3.72
C ILE A 112 5.93 -4.26 -4.93
N VAL A 113 4.74 -3.67 -5.07
CA VAL A 113 3.86 -3.88 -6.25
C VAL A 113 4.54 -3.41 -7.52
N ARG A 114 5.17 -2.22 -7.53
CA ARG A 114 5.91 -1.70 -8.68
C ARG A 114 7.02 -2.65 -9.13
N ASP A 115 7.83 -3.10 -8.19
CA ASP A 115 8.95 -3.99 -8.47
C ASP A 115 8.44 -5.35 -8.99
N SER A 116 7.36 -5.88 -8.44
CA SER A 116 6.67 -7.07 -8.94
C SER A 116 6.19 -6.91 -10.39
N VAL A 117 5.59 -5.76 -10.74
CA VAL A 117 5.15 -5.44 -12.11
C VAL A 117 6.36 -5.36 -13.05
N LEU A 118 7.46 -4.73 -12.63
CA LEU A 118 8.68 -4.64 -13.44
C LEU A 118 9.31 -6.00 -13.72
N ASP A 119 9.38 -6.87 -12.70
CA ASP A 119 9.92 -8.23 -12.85
C ASP A 119 9.04 -9.06 -13.78
N ALA A 120 7.72 -8.99 -13.63
CA ALA A 120 6.78 -9.69 -14.52
C ALA A 120 6.86 -9.15 -15.96
N CYS A 121 6.93 -7.83 -16.16
CA CYS A 121 7.14 -7.25 -17.50
C CYS A 121 8.42 -7.76 -18.16
N LYS A 122 9.52 -7.82 -17.39
CA LYS A 122 10.79 -8.35 -17.87
C LYS A 122 10.68 -9.83 -18.24
N TYR A 123 10.02 -10.64 -17.40
CA TYR A 123 9.81 -12.06 -17.66
C TYR A 123 9.03 -12.29 -18.95
N TYR A 124 7.90 -11.60 -19.14
CA TYR A 124 7.04 -11.75 -20.31
C TYR A 124 7.55 -11.00 -21.56
N GLY A 125 8.67 -10.29 -21.48
CA GLY A 125 9.28 -9.59 -22.61
C GLY A 125 8.48 -8.40 -23.12
N VAL A 126 7.73 -7.71 -22.24
CA VAL A 126 6.97 -6.50 -22.57
C VAL A 126 7.66 -5.24 -22.03
N GLU A 127 7.51 -4.11 -22.74
CA GLU A 127 8.03 -2.82 -22.27
C GLU A 127 7.14 -2.28 -21.15
N CYS A 128 7.72 -1.90 -20.03
CA CYS A 128 7.01 -1.27 -18.91
C CYS A 128 7.37 0.21 -18.78
N MET A 129 6.35 1.09 -18.81
CA MET A 129 6.47 2.50 -18.48
C MET A 129 5.88 2.74 -17.09
N VAL A 130 6.73 3.12 -16.13
CA VAL A 130 6.31 3.39 -14.75
C VAL A 130 6.08 4.87 -14.53
N PHE A 131 4.97 5.20 -13.86
CA PHE A 131 4.59 6.55 -13.48
C PHE A 131 4.32 6.60 -11.97
N ASP A 132 4.76 7.67 -11.31
CA ASP A 132 4.44 7.97 -9.91
C ASP A 132 3.28 8.96 -9.85
N ASN A 133 2.13 8.54 -9.29
CA ASN A 133 0.95 9.39 -9.12
C ASN A 133 1.04 10.33 -7.92
N LYS A 134 2.04 10.14 -7.03
CA LYS A 134 2.32 11.00 -5.86
C LYS A 134 1.12 11.22 -4.95
N GLN A 135 0.15 10.29 -4.95
CA GLN A 135 -1.13 10.45 -4.25
C GLN A 135 -1.89 11.72 -4.67
N ASP A 136 -1.62 12.24 -5.87
CA ASP A 136 -2.25 13.44 -6.42
C ASP A 136 -3.09 13.10 -7.64
N PRO A 137 -4.43 13.31 -7.59
CA PRO A 137 -5.34 13.06 -8.70
C PRO A 137 -4.95 13.80 -10.00
N ASN A 138 -4.41 15.01 -9.90
CA ASN A 138 -3.98 15.77 -11.09
C ASN A 138 -2.72 15.15 -11.71
N GLN A 139 -1.79 14.68 -10.87
CA GLN A 139 -0.61 13.95 -11.35
C GLN A 139 -1.03 12.64 -12.02
N ALA A 140 -1.97 11.90 -11.44
CA ALA A 140 -2.49 10.66 -12.02
C ALA A 140 -3.08 10.89 -13.43
N MET A 141 -3.89 11.93 -13.62
CA MET A 141 -4.42 12.30 -14.93
C MET A 141 -3.31 12.74 -15.90
N THR A 142 -2.32 13.51 -15.43
CA THR A 142 -1.15 13.92 -16.24
C THR A 142 -0.35 12.71 -16.72
N ASN A 143 -0.16 11.72 -15.84
CA ASN A 143 0.51 10.45 -16.14
C ASN A 143 -0.27 9.64 -17.19
N CYS A 144 -1.60 9.58 -17.07
CA CYS A 144 -2.49 8.96 -18.05
C CYS A 144 -2.32 9.58 -19.45
N GLU A 145 -2.39 10.90 -19.56
CA GLU A 145 -2.18 11.59 -20.84
C GLU A 145 -0.77 11.36 -21.41
N THR A 146 0.25 11.29 -20.55
CA THR A 146 1.62 10.99 -20.98
C THR A 146 1.74 9.56 -21.51
N ALA A 147 1.12 8.59 -20.87
CA ALA A 147 1.06 7.20 -21.31
C ALA A 147 0.35 7.07 -22.67
N ILE A 148 -0.79 7.74 -22.85
CA ILE A 148 -1.51 7.81 -24.13
C ILE A 148 -0.61 8.37 -25.24
N GLN A 149 0.08 9.49 -24.99
CA GLN A 149 0.98 10.11 -25.96
C GLN A 149 2.20 9.22 -26.29
N ALA A 150 2.64 8.40 -25.34
CA ALA A 150 3.71 7.43 -25.55
C ALA A 150 3.25 6.19 -26.33
N GLY A 151 1.94 6.05 -26.60
CA GLY A 151 1.37 4.94 -27.36
C GLY A 151 1.46 3.62 -26.62
N VAL A 152 1.01 3.60 -25.35
CA VAL A 152 0.90 2.35 -24.58
C VAL A 152 -0.28 1.52 -25.06
N ASP A 153 -0.13 0.21 -24.98
CA ASP A 153 -1.13 -0.76 -25.39
C ASP A 153 -2.08 -1.13 -24.23
N TYR A 154 -1.63 -0.99 -22.99
CA TYR A 154 -2.37 -1.33 -21.77
C TYR A 154 -2.03 -0.38 -20.63
N TYR A 155 -2.98 -0.21 -19.66
CA TYR A 155 -2.79 0.65 -18.50
C TYR A 155 -3.13 -0.07 -17.20
N LEU A 156 -2.16 -0.25 -16.33
CA LEU A 156 -2.33 -0.77 -14.97
C LEU A 156 -2.42 0.43 -14.02
N ASN A 157 -3.60 0.65 -13.43
CA ASN A 157 -3.92 1.86 -12.68
C ASN A 157 -3.97 1.58 -11.17
N PHE A 158 -2.91 1.91 -10.45
CA PHE A 158 -2.89 1.83 -8.99
C PHE A 158 -3.11 3.22 -8.38
N ASN A 159 -4.36 3.51 -8.02
CA ASN A 159 -4.75 4.77 -7.39
C ASN A 159 -5.89 4.52 -6.40
N GLN A 160 -5.94 5.27 -5.29
CA GLN A 160 -6.92 5.09 -4.21
C GLN A 160 -8.16 6.01 -4.35
N ASP A 161 -8.21 6.89 -5.34
CA ASP A 161 -9.32 7.83 -5.58
C ASP A 161 -10.23 7.32 -6.70
N GLU A 162 -11.43 6.84 -6.33
CA GLU A 162 -12.43 6.32 -7.29
C GLU A 162 -12.82 7.35 -8.35
N SER A 163 -12.92 8.63 -7.98
CA SER A 163 -13.39 9.67 -8.92
C SER A 163 -12.39 9.92 -10.04
N ILE A 164 -11.10 9.94 -9.74
CA ILE A 164 -10.06 10.09 -10.76
C ILE A 164 -9.90 8.80 -11.57
N ASN A 165 -10.07 7.63 -10.95
CA ASN A 165 -10.02 6.35 -11.66
C ASN A 165 -11.07 6.26 -12.74
N ALA A 166 -12.31 6.69 -12.47
CA ALA A 166 -13.37 6.75 -13.47
C ALA A 166 -13.03 7.68 -14.65
N ALA A 167 -12.47 8.86 -14.35
CA ALA A 167 -12.05 9.81 -15.38
C ALA A 167 -10.88 9.27 -16.22
N ILE A 168 -9.91 8.59 -15.62
CA ILE A 168 -8.81 7.93 -16.32
C ILE A 168 -9.37 6.83 -17.23
N ALA A 169 -10.28 5.99 -16.72
CA ALA A 169 -10.89 4.92 -17.51
C ALA A 169 -11.66 5.46 -18.73
N GLU A 170 -12.46 6.50 -18.57
CA GLU A 170 -13.16 7.17 -19.68
C GLU A 170 -12.17 7.73 -20.71
N ARG A 171 -11.07 8.29 -20.26
CA ARG A 171 -10.06 8.87 -21.14
C ARG A 171 -9.31 7.80 -21.95
N LEU A 172 -8.94 6.69 -21.31
CA LEU A 172 -8.32 5.53 -21.97
C LEU A 172 -9.25 4.86 -22.96
N GLU A 173 -10.54 4.71 -22.61
CA GLU A 173 -11.57 4.14 -23.51
C GLU A 173 -11.71 4.93 -24.81
N GLN A 174 -11.62 6.27 -24.78
CA GLN A 174 -11.65 7.13 -25.98
C GLN A 174 -10.50 6.82 -26.94
N GLU A 175 -9.37 6.36 -26.44
CA GLU A 175 -8.21 5.95 -27.25
C GLU A 175 -8.18 4.43 -27.53
N GLY A 176 -9.12 3.67 -26.97
CA GLY A 176 -9.19 2.21 -27.13
C GLY A 176 -8.14 1.45 -26.32
N ILE A 177 -7.58 2.07 -25.28
CA ILE A 177 -6.57 1.47 -24.40
C ILE A 177 -7.28 0.78 -23.24
N PRO A 178 -7.16 -0.56 -23.08
CA PRO A 178 -7.71 -1.29 -21.95
C PRO A 178 -6.95 -1.00 -20.65
N LEU A 179 -7.65 -1.20 -19.52
CA LEU A 179 -7.04 -1.03 -18.19
C LEU A 179 -7.47 -2.13 -17.22
N ILE A 180 -6.67 -2.29 -16.15
CA ILE A 180 -7.05 -2.93 -14.89
C ILE A 180 -6.82 -1.90 -13.78
N SER A 181 -7.83 -1.68 -12.94
CA SER A 181 -7.69 -0.90 -11.71
C SER A 181 -7.18 -1.77 -10.57
N ILE A 182 -6.28 -1.24 -9.76
CA ILE A 182 -5.63 -1.95 -8.65
C ILE A 182 -6.09 -1.34 -7.34
N GLN A 183 -6.61 -2.15 -6.43
CA GLN A 183 -7.09 -1.83 -5.08
C GLN A 183 -8.37 -0.97 -5.00
N THR A 184 -8.67 -0.18 -6.01
CA THR A 184 -9.83 0.71 -6.02
C THR A 184 -10.38 0.78 -7.44
N LYS A 185 -11.66 0.46 -7.58
CA LYS A 185 -12.32 0.38 -8.89
C LYS A 185 -12.29 1.70 -9.67
N ALA A 186 -12.34 1.58 -10.99
CA ALA A 186 -12.56 2.71 -11.87
C ALA A 186 -14.05 2.93 -12.10
N ARG A 187 -14.70 2.06 -12.89
CA ARG A 187 -16.14 2.13 -13.12
C ARG A 187 -16.76 0.79 -12.77
N ASP A 188 -17.62 0.79 -11.75
CA ASP A 188 -18.25 -0.41 -11.21
C ASP A 188 -18.99 -1.23 -12.28
N GLY A 189 -18.73 -2.52 -12.33
CA GLY A 189 -19.34 -3.44 -13.30
C GLY A 189 -18.94 -3.21 -14.78
N ILE A 190 -17.96 -2.34 -15.06
CA ILE A 190 -17.49 -2.01 -16.42
C ILE A 190 -16.03 -2.38 -16.59
N ASP A 191 -15.16 -1.87 -15.73
CA ASP A 191 -13.70 -2.05 -15.81
C ASP A 191 -13.24 -3.16 -14.87
N PRO A 192 -12.24 -3.96 -15.27
CA PRO A 192 -11.62 -4.95 -14.39
C PRO A 192 -10.97 -4.30 -13.18
N GLU A 193 -11.13 -4.95 -12.03
CA GLU A 193 -10.51 -4.57 -10.76
C GLU A 193 -9.71 -5.75 -10.18
N TYR A 194 -8.50 -5.47 -9.74
CA TYR A 194 -7.68 -6.35 -8.93
C TYR A 194 -7.59 -5.76 -7.53
N HIS A 195 -8.30 -6.33 -6.57
CA HIS A 195 -8.44 -5.74 -5.24
C HIS A 195 -8.38 -6.78 -4.14
N ILE A 196 -8.07 -6.33 -2.92
CA ILE A 196 -8.05 -7.17 -1.73
C ILE A 196 -9.43 -7.16 -1.08
N ASP A 197 -9.85 -8.30 -0.54
CA ASP A 197 -10.98 -8.34 0.39
C ASP A 197 -10.57 -7.74 1.74
N ASN A 198 -10.74 -6.41 1.85
CA ASN A 198 -10.34 -5.65 3.03
C ASN A 198 -11.14 -6.04 4.28
N TYR A 199 -12.40 -6.45 4.15
CA TYR A 199 -13.18 -6.93 5.28
C TYR A 199 -12.62 -8.26 5.80
N LYS A 200 -12.35 -9.23 4.90
CA LYS A 200 -11.69 -10.48 5.27
C LYS A 200 -10.30 -10.27 5.86
N PHE A 201 -9.58 -9.26 5.38
CA PHE A 201 -8.28 -8.88 5.92
C PHE A 201 -8.36 -8.60 7.43
N GLY A 202 -9.34 -7.81 7.86
CA GLY A 202 -9.62 -7.56 9.27
C GLY A 202 -10.15 -8.78 10.02
N THR A 203 -11.03 -9.55 9.38
CA THR A 203 -11.62 -10.76 10.00
C THR A 203 -10.55 -11.77 10.40
N LEU A 204 -9.54 -12.03 9.55
CA LEU A 204 -8.42 -12.92 9.87
C LEU A 204 -7.65 -12.46 11.11
N CYS A 205 -7.46 -11.16 11.28
CA CYS A 205 -6.84 -10.59 12.48
C CYS A 205 -7.69 -10.84 13.73
N GLY A 206 -9.00 -10.62 13.64
CA GLY A 206 -9.95 -10.81 14.74
C GLY A 206 -10.05 -12.28 15.15
N ASP A 207 -10.12 -13.20 14.17
CA ASP A 207 -10.20 -14.65 14.40
C ASP A 207 -8.98 -15.14 15.19
N LEU A 208 -7.76 -14.74 14.78
CA LEU A 208 -6.53 -15.11 15.50
C LEU A 208 -6.51 -14.55 16.93
N MET A 209 -6.97 -13.32 17.13
CA MET A 209 -7.04 -12.73 18.48
C MET A 209 -8.04 -13.46 19.37
N VAL A 210 -9.18 -13.87 18.85
CA VAL A 210 -10.20 -14.63 19.59
C VAL A 210 -9.67 -15.99 19.99
N GLU A 211 -9.01 -16.71 19.08
CA GLU A 211 -8.40 -18.00 19.36
C GLU A 211 -7.35 -17.90 20.45
N GLU A 212 -6.43 -16.97 20.32
CA GLU A 212 -5.34 -16.77 21.27
C GLU A 212 -5.85 -16.28 22.66
N ALA A 213 -6.83 -15.39 22.67
CA ALA A 213 -7.42 -14.92 23.94
C ALA A 213 -8.11 -16.05 24.69
N ALA A 214 -8.78 -16.95 23.99
CA ALA A 214 -9.42 -18.12 24.61
C ALA A 214 -8.39 -19.10 25.20
N GLU A 215 -7.22 -19.23 24.58
CA GLU A 215 -6.12 -20.08 25.06
C GLU A 215 -5.35 -19.42 26.22
N ARG A 216 -4.89 -18.18 26.06
CA ARG A 216 -4.07 -17.49 27.08
C ARG A 216 -4.85 -17.02 28.29
N TRP A 217 -6.12 -16.63 28.12
CA TRP A 217 -6.92 -15.96 29.14
C TRP A 217 -8.29 -16.62 29.33
N PRO A 218 -8.36 -17.93 29.67
CA PRO A 218 -9.61 -18.64 29.74
C PRO A 218 -10.53 -18.05 30.81
N GLY A 219 -11.70 -17.55 30.38
CA GLY A 219 -12.69 -16.92 31.25
C GLY A 219 -12.49 -15.45 31.56
N GLU A 220 -11.45 -14.83 31.02
CA GLU A 220 -11.28 -13.37 31.06
C GLU A 220 -12.15 -12.69 29.99
N GLN A 221 -12.40 -11.39 30.19
CA GLN A 221 -13.11 -10.55 29.24
C GLN A 221 -12.16 -9.46 28.74
N PRO A 222 -11.39 -9.66 27.66
CA PRO A 222 -10.47 -8.66 27.18
C PRO A 222 -11.18 -7.49 26.51
N ILE A 223 -10.55 -6.32 26.54
CA ILE A 223 -10.93 -5.14 25.77
C ILE A 223 -10.38 -5.29 24.35
N LEU A 224 -11.10 -4.79 23.34
CA LEU A 224 -10.60 -4.65 21.97
C LEU A 224 -10.19 -3.19 21.71
N PHE A 225 -8.91 -2.99 21.41
CA PHE A 225 -8.36 -1.70 21.00
C PHE A 225 -8.04 -1.72 19.50
N VAL A 226 -8.69 -0.84 18.74
CA VAL A 226 -8.61 -0.77 17.27
C VAL A 226 -7.90 0.52 16.87
N ALA A 227 -6.69 0.38 16.31
CA ALA A 227 -5.90 1.49 15.79
C ALA A 227 -6.03 1.52 14.26
N GLY A 228 -7.02 2.25 13.78
CA GLY A 228 -7.38 2.37 12.37
C GLY A 228 -6.83 3.64 11.69
N HIS A 229 -7.14 3.80 10.41
CA HIS A 229 -6.88 5.01 9.64
C HIS A 229 -8.05 5.32 8.69
N PRO A 230 -9.23 5.67 9.24
CA PRO A 230 -10.44 5.84 8.45
C PRO A 230 -10.35 6.98 7.42
N GLU A 231 -9.46 7.95 7.64
CA GLU A 231 -9.20 9.07 6.75
C GLU A 231 -8.59 8.63 5.40
N SER A 232 -7.97 7.44 5.35
CA SER A 232 -7.43 6.85 4.11
C SER A 232 -8.48 6.13 3.25
N GLY A 233 -9.76 6.16 3.64
CA GLY A 233 -10.86 5.71 2.81
C GLY A 233 -11.45 4.36 3.20
N VAL A 234 -12.40 3.89 2.35
CA VAL A 234 -13.26 2.73 2.61
C VAL A 234 -12.50 1.43 2.90
N ASN A 235 -11.39 1.20 2.23
CA ASN A 235 -10.57 0.01 2.41
C ASN A 235 -10.09 -0.13 3.86
N PHE A 236 -9.63 0.95 4.48
CA PHE A 236 -9.17 0.95 5.86
C PHE A 236 -10.31 0.85 6.87
N ILE A 237 -11.47 1.41 6.55
CA ILE A 237 -12.70 1.26 7.34
C ILE A 237 -13.13 -0.21 7.35
N GLN A 238 -13.19 -0.87 6.19
CA GLN A 238 -13.57 -2.28 6.07
C GLN A 238 -12.64 -3.22 6.84
N ARG A 239 -11.33 -2.96 6.88
CA ARG A 239 -10.39 -3.75 7.70
C ARG A 239 -10.75 -3.66 9.20
N ALA A 240 -10.98 -2.44 9.70
CA ALA A 240 -11.36 -2.25 11.09
C ALA A 240 -12.73 -2.89 11.42
N GLU A 241 -13.70 -2.79 10.51
CA GLU A 241 -15.01 -3.43 10.65
C GLU A 241 -14.89 -4.95 10.71
N GLY A 242 -14.15 -5.56 9.77
CA GLY A 242 -13.93 -7.01 9.75
C GLY A 242 -13.30 -7.53 11.04
N CYS A 243 -12.31 -6.83 11.59
CA CYS A 243 -11.69 -7.18 12.87
C CYS A 243 -12.69 -7.09 14.04
N LYS A 244 -13.44 -5.97 14.12
CA LYS A 244 -14.44 -5.77 15.17
C LYS A 244 -15.55 -6.83 15.10
N ASP A 245 -16.07 -7.08 13.92
CA ASP A 245 -17.20 -8.00 13.74
C ASP A 245 -16.79 -9.44 14.06
N SER A 246 -15.57 -9.86 13.70
CA SER A 246 -15.05 -11.17 14.09
C SER A 246 -14.98 -11.29 15.61
N VAL A 247 -14.36 -10.34 16.30
CA VAL A 247 -14.24 -10.38 17.76
C VAL A 247 -15.62 -10.31 18.44
N LEU A 248 -16.49 -9.40 18.03
CA LEU A 248 -17.81 -9.22 18.65
C LEU A 248 -18.76 -10.38 18.36
N SER A 249 -18.59 -11.10 17.24
CA SER A 249 -19.34 -12.32 16.95
C SER A 249 -19.02 -13.44 17.95
N ALA A 250 -17.74 -13.56 18.34
CA ALA A 250 -17.29 -14.57 19.30
C ALA A 250 -17.44 -14.12 20.75
N MET A 251 -17.23 -12.84 21.02
CA MET A 251 -17.17 -12.22 22.35
C MET A 251 -18.05 -10.97 22.39
N PRO A 252 -19.39 -11.09 22.38
CA PRO A 252 -20.32 -9.95 22.17
C PRO A 252 -20.32 -8.89 23.28
N GLU A 253 -19.80 -9.23 24.47
CA GLU A 253 -19.69 -8.29 25.60
C GLU A 253 -18.36 -7.55 25.63
N THR A 254 -17.48 -7.73 24.60
CA THR A 254 -16.19 -7.06 24.51
C THR A 254 -16.39 -5.55 24.32
N GLU A 255 -15.77 -4.76 25.18
CA GLU A 255 -15.73 -3.30 25.04
C GLU A 255 -14.72 -2.92 23.93
N VAL A 256 -15.13 -2.04 23.01
CA VAL A 256 -14.31 -1.64 21.85
C VAL A 256 -13.89 -0.18 22.00
N PHE A 257 -12.58 0.06 21.87
CA PHE A 257 -11.99 1.39 21.81
C PHE A 257 -11.30 1.60 20.47
N GLU A 258 -11.66 2.69 19.80
CA GLU A 258 -11.10 3.01 18.47
C GLU A 258 -10.30 4.30 18.52
N ILE A 259 -9.16 4.30 17.84
CA ILE A 259 -8.36 5.50 17.59
C ILE A 259 -8.03 5.61 16.10
N SER A 260 -7.84 6.84 15.61
CA SER A 260 -7.14 7.05 14.35
C SER A 260 -5.62 7.04 14.60
N THR A 261 -4.86 6.46 13.70
CA THR A 261 -3.39 6.49 13.72
C THR A 261 -2.83 7.67 12.92
N GLU A 262 -3.68 8.32 12.11
CA GLU A 262 -3.28 9.34 11.11
C GLU A 262 -2.16 8.83 10.15
N GLY A 263 -1.98 7.50 10.06
CA GLY A 263 -0.90 6.87 9.28
C GLY A 263 0.50 7.03 9.89
N ASP A 264 0.62 7.58 11.12
CA ASP A 264 1.89 7.91 11.77
C ASP A 264 2.16 6.97 12.97
N PRO A 265 3.31 6.25 12.99
CA PRO A 265 3.69 5.38 14.10
C PRO A 265 3.86 6.11 15.43
N GLU A 266 4.30 7.37 15.44
CA GLU A 266 4.47 8.14 16.68
C GLU A 266 3.12 8.59 17.26
N VAL A 267 2.17 9.00 16.41
CA VAL A 267 0.77 9.26 16.81
C VAL A 267 0.15 8.00 17.39
N THR A 268 0.37 6.85 16.72
CA THR A 268 -0.10 5.54 17.21
C THR A 268 0.48 5.22 18.58
N ARG A 269 1.80 5.39 18.75
CA ARG A 269 2.49 5.19 20.04
C ARG A 269 1.89 6.05 21.13
N GLN A 270 1.69 7.34 20.88
CA GLN A 270 1.16 8.26 21.87
C GLN A 270 -0.28 7.92 22.27
N ARG A 271 -1.18 7.69 21.31
CA ARG A 271 -2.58 7.34 21.59
C ARG A 271 -2.70 6.00 22.30
N THR A 272 -1.85 5.04 21.96
CA THR A 272 -1.76 3.77 22.70
C THR A 272 -1.26 3.97 24.13
N THR A 273 -0.29 4.86 24.37
CA THR A 273 0.17 5.20 25.73
C THR A 273 -0.95 5.82 26.57
N ASP A 274 -1.71 6.75 25.99
CA ASP A 274 -2.85 7.39 26.65
C ASP A 274 -3.93 6.37 27.01
N PHE A 275 -4.25 5.45 26.08
CA PHE A 275 -5.18 4.36 26.31
C PHE A 275 -4.72 3.44 27.43
N LEU A 276 -3.47 2.96 27.43
CA LEU A 276 -2.92 2.09 28.48
C LEU A 276 -2.88 2.77 29.84
N THR A 277 -2.68 4.09 29.88
CA THR A 277 -2.73 4.89 31.11
C THR A 277 -4.13 4.94 31.68
N ALA A 278 -5.16 5.05 30.83
CA ALA A 278 -6.57 5.04 31.23
C ALA A 278 -7.05 3.63 31.62
N HIS A 279 -6.41 2.57 31.10
CA HIS A 279 -6.73 1.16 31.33
C HIS A 279 -5.52 0.42 31.90
N PRO A 280 -5.12 0.70 33.17
CA PRO A 280 -3.88 0.17 33.75
C PRO A 280 -3.90 -1.34 34.03
N GLU A 281 -5.08 -1.95 34.04
CA GLU A 281 -5.31 -3.36 34.37
C GLU A 281 -6.20 -4.01 33.28
N GLY A 282 -6.27 -5.36 33.29
CA GLY A 282 -7.09 -6.17 32.38
C GLY A 282 -6.36 -6.65 31.15
N LYS A 283 -6.99 -7.53 30.40
CA LYS A 283 -6.45 -8.11 29.15
C LYS A 283 -6.93 -7.32 27.95
N ILE A 284 -6.07 -7.17 26.94
CA ILE A 284 -6.32 -6.29 25.80
C ILE A 284 -5.94 -7.00 24.51
N MET A 285 -6.89 -7.11 23.61
CA MET A 285 -6.68 -7.45 22.21
C MET A 285 -6.44 -6.16 21.44
N MET A 286 -5.33 -6.04 20.72
CA MET A 286 -4.98 -4.84 19.95
C MET A 286 -4.85 -5.17 18.47
N TRP A 287 -5.54 -4.41 17.65
CA TRP A 287 -5.41 -4.48 16.20
C TRP A 287 -4.85 -3.17 15.65
N CYS A 288 -3.94 -3.26 14.67
CA CYS A 288 -3.42 -2.10 13.97
C CYS A 288 -3.48 -2.29 12.45
N HIS A 289 -3.85 -1.24 11.74
CA HIS A 289 -4.17 -1.29 10.31
C HIS A 289 -2.97 -1.55 9.40
N ILE A 290 -1.72 -1.30 9.86
CA ILE A 290 -0.46 -1.58 9.13
C ILE A 290 0.69 -1.87 10.11
N ASP A 291 1.71 -2.62 9.64
CA ASP A 291 2.83 -3.08 10.46
C ASP A 291 3.71 -1.95 11.00
N GLN A 292 3.97 -0.88 10.23
CA GLN A 292 4.74 0.25 10.69
C GLN A 292 4.12 0.92 11.92
N ASN A 293 2.80 1.09 11.91
CA ASN A 293 2.06 1.67 13.03
C ASN A 293 1.99 0.70 14.21
N THR A 294 1.95 -0.61 13.94
CA THR A 294 2.02 -1.67 14.96
C THR A 294 3.31 -1.57 15.77
N MET A 295 4.45 -1.18 15.16
CA MET A 295 5.69 -0.98 15.90
C MET A 295 5.60 0.20 16.89
N GLY A 296 4.85 1.24 16.55
CA GLY A 296 4.54 2.34 17.48
C GLY A 296 3.66 1.86 18.64
N MET A 297 2.63 1.07 18.36
CA MET A 297 1.78 0.44 19.37
C MET A 297 2.58 -0.46 20.31
N LEU A 298 3.41 -1.35 19.77
CA LEU A 298 4.28 -2.26 20.52
C LEU A 298 5.26 -1.50 21.44
N ALA A 299 5.83 -0.40 20.97
CA ALA A 299 6.69 0.45 21.77
C ALA A 299 5.96 1.02 23.00
N ALA A 300 4.70 1.43 22.87
CA ALA A 300 3.87 1.89 23.98
C ALA A 300 3.56 0.75 24.96
N VAL A 301 3.19 -0.43 24.47
CA VAL A 301 2.92 -1.63 25.31
C VAL A 301 4.16 -2.03 26.10
N THR A 302 5.34 -2.04 25.44
CA THR A 302 6.63 -2.35 26.06
C THR A 302 6.97 -1.34 27.16
N ALA A 303 6.83 -0.03 26.88
CA ALA A 303 7.10 1.03 27.86
C ALA A 303 6.16 0.98 29.07
N ALA A 304 4.92 0.53 28.86
CA ALA A 304 3.95 0.33 29.96
C ALA A 304 4.18 -0.96 30.77
N GLY A 305 5.08 -1.86 30.30
CA GLY A 305 5.34 -3.15 30.95
C GLY A 305 4.15 -4.13 30.86
N ARG A 306 3.35 -4.04 29.76
CA ARG A 306 2.10 -4.77 29.61
C ARG A 306 2.16 -5.92 28.58
N LEU A 307 3.36 -6.44 28.28
CA LEU A 307 3.54 -7.49 27.27
C LEU A 307 2.73 -8.76 27.55
N ASP A 308 2.58 -9.14 28.84
CA ASP A 308 1.84 -10.34 29.25
C ASP A 308 0.31 -10.16 29.25
N ASP A 309 -0.16 -8.92 29.16
CA ASP A 309 -1.58 -8.57 29.22
C ASP A 309 -2.16 -8.20 27.86
N VAL A 310 -1.34 -8.18 26.82
CA VAL A 310 -1.70 -7.70 25.48
C VAL A 310 -1.41 -8.76 24.44
N ILE A 311 -2.29 -8.90 23.46
CA ILE A 311 -2.03 -9.59 22.20
C ILE A 311 -2.28 -8.61 21.05
N ILE A 312 -1.47 -8.72 20.01
CA ILE A 312 -1.48 -7.76 18.89
C ILE A 312 -1.58 -8.52 17.57
N THR A 313 -2.47 -8.07 16.69
CA THR A 313 -2.48 -8.48 15.28
C THR A 313 -2.30 -7.25 14.38
N SER A 314 -1.71 -7.46 13.23
CA SER A 314 -1.27 -6.43 12.31
C SER A 314 -1.67 -6.74 10.86
N CYS A 315 -1.35 -5.82 9.96
CA CYS A 315 -1.70 -5.90 8.57
C CYS A 315 -0.52 -5.50 7.67
N GLY A 316 -0.25 -6.31 6.61
CA GLY A 316 0.68 -5.98 5.55
C GLY A 316 1.74 -7.02 5.27
N ALA A 317 2.18 -7.78 6.28
CA ALA A 317 3.34 -8.70 6.22
C ALA A 317 4.60 -7.99 5.71
N ASN A 318 4.85 -6.80 6.24
CA ASN A 318 6.04 -6.03 5.92
C ASN A 318 7.24 -6.54 6.73
N PRO A 319 8.47 -6.58 6.18
CA PRO A 319 9.66 -7.06 6.90
C PRO A 319 9.90 -6.44 8.28
N VAL A 320 9.39 -5.23 8.54
CA VAL A 320 9.53 -4.56 9.85
C VAL A 320 8.93 -5.35 11.01
N ILE A 321 7.87 -6.17 10.75
CA ILE A 321 7.19 -6.95 11.79
C ILE A 321 7.80 -8.35 11.98
N PHE A 322 8.56 -8.86 11.00
CA PHE A 322 9.06 -10.23 11.02
C PHE A 322 9.97 -10.53 12.21
N GLU A 323 10.80 -9.55 12.62
CA GLU A 323 11.65 -9.70 13.80
C GLU A 323 10.84 -9.85 15.11
N GLU A 324 9.62 -9.31 15.14
CA GLU A 324 8.75 -9.50 16.29
C GLU A 324 8.05 -10.86 16.26
N LEU A 325 7.66 -11.34 15.07
CA LEU A 325 7.07 -12.68 14.91
C LEU A 325 8.03 -13.81 15.31
N LYS A 326 9.35 -13.61 15.20
CA LYS A 326 10.35 -14.60 15.59
C LYS A 326 10.49 -14.77 17.12
N LYS A 327 10.11 -13.76 17.89
CA LYS A 327 10.30 -13.76 19.36
C LYS A 327 9.18 -14.57 20.04
N GLU A 328 9.57 -15.47 20.95
CA GLU A 328 8.62 -16.30 21.70
C GLU A 328 7.75 -15.52 22.70
N ASP A 329 8.31 -14.40 23.20
CA ASP A 329 7.66 -13.55 24.20
C ASP A 329 7.04 -12.27 23.61
N SER A 330 6.97 -12.14 22.29
CA SER A 330 6.30 -11.02 21.63
C SER A 330 4.79 -11.12 21.80
N PRO A 331 4.09 -10.01 22.09
CA PRO A 331 2.65 -9.96 22.05
C PRO A 331 2.08 -9.94 20.63
N VAL A 332 2.94 -9.77 19.60
CA VAL A 332 2.53 -9.78 18.20
C VAL A 332 2.31 -11.21 17.74
N LEU A 333 1.05 -11.57 17.50
CA LEU A 333 0.63 -12.92 17.09
C LEU A 333 0.86 -13.17 15.61
N GLY A 334 0.52 -12.18 14.79
CA GLY A 334 0.57 -12.30 13.35
C GLY A 334 0.25 -11.00 12.63
N THR A 335 0.51 -11.04 11.34
CA THR A 335 0.17 -9.98 10.38
C THR A 335 -0.48 -10.60 9.15
N VAL A 336 -1.59 -10.02 8.69
CA VAL A 336 -2.23 -10.53 7.46
C VAL A 336 -1.45 -10.06 6.24
N ALA A 337 -1.06 -11.01 5.39
CA ALA A 337 -0.39 -10.78 4.12
C ALA A 337 -1.41 -10.60 2.99
N GLN A 338 -1.18 -9.59 2.16
CA GLN A 338 -1.85 -9.42 0.88
C GLN A 338 -1.00 -9.89 -0.30
N PHE A 339 0.22 -10.36 -0.03
CA PHE A 339 1.17 -10.84 -1.03
C PHE A 339 1.37 -9.87 -2.19
N SER A 340 1.73 -8.63 -1.86
CA SER A 340 1.95 -7.56 -2.85
C SER A 340 3.02 -7.92 -3.90
N GLU A 341 3.89 -8.84 -3.57
CA GLU A 341 4.96 -9.38 -4.40
C GLU A 341 4.43 -10.14 -5.63
N ARG A 342 3.18 -10.64 -5.58
CA ARG A 342 2.56 -11.39 -6.67
C ARG A 342 1.79 -10.52 -7.68
N PHE A 343 1.46 -9.27 -7.34
CA PHE A 343 0.54 -8.45 -8.14
C PHE A 343 0.92 -8.36 -9.61
N GLY A 344 2.17 -8.08 -9.93
CA GLY A 344 2.63 -8.05 -11.32
C GLY A 344 2.45 -9.39 -12.04
N TRP A 345 2.71 -10.49 -11.34
CA TRP A 345 2.61 -11.83 -11.88
C TRP A 345 1.17 -12.29 -12.12
N ASP A 346 0.21 -11.76 -11.39
CA ASP A 346 -1.23 -11.96 -11.63
C ASP A 346 -1.75 -11.02 -12.74
N LEU A 347 -1.30 -9.76 -12.76
CA LEU A 347 -1.82 -8.72 -13.65
C LEU A 347 -1.32 -8.85 -15.09
N LEU A 348 -0.03 -9.17 -15.28
CA LEU A 348 0.60 -9.19 -16.60
C LEU A 348 0.01 -10.28 -17.52
N PRO A 349 -0.22 -11.54 -17.07
CA PRO A 349 -0.90 -12.54 -17.87
C PRO A 349 -2.27 -12.07 -18.36
N MET A 350 -3.10 -11.48 -17.50
CA MET A 350 -4.42 -10.97 -17.88
C MET A 350 -4.34 -9.86 -18.93
N ALA A 351 -3.39 -8.94 -18.79
CA ALA A 351 -3.18 -7.87 -19.77
C ALA A 351 -2.70 -8.41 -21.11
N ILE A 352 -1.76 -9.34 -21.11
CA ILE A 352 -1.20 -9.96 -22.32
C ILE A 352 -2.26 -10.79 -23.07
N GLU A 353 -3.05 -11.60 -22.37
CA GLU A 353 -4.16 -12.35 -22.99
C GLU A 353 -5.16 -11.43 -23.65
N GLN A 354 -5.53 -10.31 -22.98
CA GLN A 354 -6.43 -9.33 -23.61
C GLN A 354 -5.82 -8.67 -24.84
N LEU A 355 -4.55 -8.38 -24.84
CA LEU A 355 -3.85 -7.79 -25.99
C LEU A 355 -3.68 -8.81 -27.13
N ASN A 356 -3.41 -10.07 -26.82
CA ASN A 356 -3.18 -11.13 -27.81
C ASN A 356 -4.45 -11.49 -28.60
N ASP A 357 -5.58 -11.65 -27.94
CA ASP A 357 -6.80 -12.23 -28.54
C ASP A 357 -8.12 -11.57 -28.10
N GLY A 358 -8.05 -10.56 -27.23
CA GLY A 358 -9.21 -9.84 -26.73
C GLY A 358 -9.92 -10.52 -25.55
N THR A 359 -9.32 -11.56 -24.94
CA THR A 359 -9.82 -12.19 -23.72
C THR A 359 -9.83 -11.17 -22.59
N LYS A 360 -11.03 -10.76 -22.15
CA LYS A 360 -11.15 -9.76 -21.10
C LYS A 360 -10.86 -10.37 -19.72
N PRO A 361 -10.10 -9.68 -18.86
CA PRO A 361 -9.98 -10.05 -17.47
C PRO A 361 -11.34 -10.17 -16.77
N PRO A 362 -11.46 -10.97 -15.70
CA PRO A 362 -12.63 -10.93 -14.83
C PRO A 362 -12.88 -9.50 -14.33
N LEU A 363 -14.15 -9.12 -14.13
CA LEU A 363 -14.49 -7.82 -13.57
C LEU A 363 -13.93 -7.62 -12.16
N GLU A 364 -13.80 -8.73 -11.40
CA GLU A 364 -13.19 -8.74 -10.09
C GLU A 364 -12.17 -9.88 -10.00
N THR A 365 -10.96 -9.55 -9.58
CA THR A 365 -9.92 -10.51 -9.24
C THR A 365 -9.47 -10.23 -7.80
N VAL A 366 -9.65 -11.20 -6.93
CA VAL A 366 -9.30 -11.11 -5.51
C VAL A 366 -8.17 -12.08 -5.20
N PRO A 367 -6.95 -11.60 -4.97
CA PRO A 367 -5.83 -12.47 -4.60
C PRO A 367 -6.05 -13.10 -3.23
N PRO A 368 -5.37 -14.22 -2.92
CA PRO A 368 -5.45 -14.84 -1.63
C PRO A 368 -4.91 -13.92 -0.53
N LEU A 369 -5.48 -14.06 0.66
CA LEU A 369 -4.98 -13.50 1.91
C LEU A 369 -4.60 -14.65 2.83
N ASP A 370 -3.55 -14.46 3.62
CA ASP A 370 -3.24 -15.37 4.72
C ASP A 370 -2.67 -14.60 5.90
N ILE A 371 -2.78 -15.18 7.09
CA ILE A 371 -2.17 -14.59 8.28
C ILE A 371 -0.80 -15.23 8.52
N ILE A 372 0.22 -14.37 8.54
CA ILE A 372 1.58 -14.77 8.80
C ILE A 372 1.82 -14.73 10.30
N THR A 373 2.13 -15.87 10.85
CA THR A 373 2.46 -16.08 12.26
C THR A 373 3.91 -16.60 12.39
N ARG A 374 4.40 -16.80 13.58
CA ARG A 374 5.69 -17.45 13.81
C ARG A 374 5.80 -18.80 13.11
N ASP A 375 4.72 -19.58 13.11
CA ASP A 375 4.73 -20.98 12.67
C ASP A 375 4.86 -21.11 11.15
N ASN A 376 4.34 -20.13 10.39
CA ASN A 376 4.34 -20.17 8.93
C ASN A 376 5.22 -19.09 8.26
N LEU A 377 5.88 -18.21 9.03
CA LEU A 377 6.69 -17.12 8.50
C LEU A 377 7.68 -17.62 7.42
N TYR A 378 8.47 -18.64 7.74
CA TYR A 378 9.49 -19.14 6.82
C TYR A 378 8.91 -19.98 5.65
N THR A 379 7.62 -20.35 5.72
CA THR A 379 6.93 -20.97 4.58
C THR A 379 6.70 -19.96 3.47
N TYR A 380 6.30 -18.75 3.82
CA TYR A 380 6.03 -17.66 2.86
C TYR A 380 7.25 -16.78 2.59
N TYR A 381 8.07 -16.55 3.60
CA TYR A 381 9.23 -15.67 3.56
C TYR A 381 10.47 -16.42 4.06
N PRO A 382 11.06 -17.29 3.22
CA PRO A 382 12.18 -18.17 3.62
C PRO A 382 13.41 -17.42 4.14
N ASP A 383 13.61 -16.18 3.67
CA ASP A 383 14.75 -15.32 4.00
C ASP A 383 14.41 -14.27 5.07
N ALA A 384 13.24 -14.42 5.74
CA ALA A 384 12.76 -13.48 6.75
C ALA A 384 13.73 -13.31 7.93
#